data_6d001e02363857fdf9b0997873feea07
#
_entry.id   6d001e02363857fdf9b0997873feea07
#
_cell.length_a   1.000
_cell.length_b   1.000
_cell.length_c   1.000
_cell.angle_alpha   90.00
_cell.angle_beta   90.00
_cell.angle_gamma   90.00
#
_symmetry.space_group_name_H-M   'P 1'
#
loop_
_entity.id
_entity.type
_entity.pdbx_description
1 polymer ?
#
loop_
_entity_poly.entity_id
_entity_poly.type
_entity_poly.pdbx_seq_one_letter_code
_entity_poly.pdbx_strand_id
1 'polypeptide(L)'
;EQHIRREKATSNICTSEALIALIATIYMETLGKNGLREVALQNLRKAAFAKERLARVRGCSLRFSGPTFNEFVVQVKRKPADLLKGLLRKQIIGGLDLGQFYPELKDCLLVCVTEQHSREEVEALAKAMGGGR
;
A
#
# COMPACT_ATOMS: atom_id res chain seq x y z
N GLU A 1 -29.98 -11.92 14.30
CA GLU A 1 -28.69 -12.50 14.11
C GLU A 1 -27.72 -12.03 15.17
N GLN A 2 -27.08 -12.98 15.84
CA GLN A 2 -26.15 -12.74 16.93
C GLN A 2 -24.88 -12.00 16.51
N HIS A 3 -24.60 -11.88 15.23
CA HIS A 3 -23.38 -11.28 14.69
C HIS A 3 -23.48 -9.78 14.46
N ILE A 4 -24.62 -9.20 14.64
CA ILE A 4 -24.84 -7.77 14.44
C ILE A 4 -24.03 -6.93 15.43
N ARG A 5 -23.80 -7.47 16.64
CA ARG A 5 -22.98 -6.83 17.67
C ARG A 5 -21.68 -7.58 17.84
N ARG A 6 -20.60 -7.00 17.36
CA ARG A 6 -19.25 -7.61 17.35
C ARG A 6 -18.80 -8.10 18.73
N GLU A 7 -19.05 -7.30 19.77
CA GLU A 7 -18.67 -7.65 21.15
C GLU A 7 -19.46 -8.81 21.75
N LYS A 8 -20.58 -9.17 21.13
CA LYS A 8 -21.45 -10.28 21.58
C LYS A 8 -21.45 -11.47 20.63
N ALA A 9 -20.74 -11.39 19.52
CA ALA A 9 -20.68 -12.46 18.54
C ALA A 9 -19.73 -13.54 19.00
N THR A 10 -20.12 -14.82 18.84
CA THR A 10 -19.26 -15.97 19.10
C THR A 10 -18.13 -16.07 18.09
N SER A 11 -18.36 -15.59 16.86
CA SER A 11 -17.34 -15.46 15.81
C SER A 11 -17.59 -14.20 15.00
N ASN A 12 -16.54 -13.69 14.33
CA ASN A 12 -16.66 -12.56 13.40
C ASN A 12 -16.95 -12.99 11.95
N ILE A 13 -17.31 -14.26 11.76
CA ILE A 13 -17.69 -14.81 10.46
C ILE A 13 -19.08 -14.27 10.08
N CYS A 14 -19.18 -13.71 8.88
CA CYS A 14 -20.40 -13.09 8.35
C CYS A 14 -20.99 -13.92 7.20
N THR A 15 -22.29 -13.84 7.00
CA THR A 15 -23.01 -14.49 5.89
C THR A 15 -22.64 -13.95 4.51
N SER A 16 -21.96 -12.81 4.44
CA SER A 16 -21.45 -12.22 3.19
C SER A 16 -20.32 -13.00 2.53
N GLU A 17 -19.75 -14.01 3.18
CA GLU A 17 -18.66 -14.81 2.63
C GLU A 17 -19.02 -15.53 1.35
N ALA A 18 -20.25 -16.04 1.22
CA ALA A 18 -20.70 -16.68 -0.03
C ALA A 18 -20.66 -15.71 -1.21
N LEU A 19 -21.05 -14.45 -1.01
CA LEU A 19 -20.96 -13.41 -2.05
C LEU A 19 -19.50 -13.09 -2.38
N ILE A 20 -18.64 -12.93 -1.40
CA ILE A 20 -17.21 -12.66 -1.62
C ILE A 20 -16.53 -13.83 -2.32
N ALA A 21 -16.86 -15.07 -1.94
CA ALA A 21 -16.36 -16.27 -2.62
C ALA A 21 -16.80 -16.32 -4.09
N LEU A 22 -18.05 -15.97 -4.38
CA LEU A 22 -18.55 -15.88 -5.75
C LEU A 22 -17.82 -14.80 -6.55
N ILE A 23 -17.64 -13.61 -5.99
CA ILE A 23 -16.88 -12.50 -6.62
C ILE A 23 -15.45 -12.96 -6.93
N ALA A 24 -14.77 -13.59 -5.97
CA ALA A 24 -13.41 -14.09 -6.17
C ALA A 24 -13.35 -15.15 -7.28
N THR A 25 -14.34 -16.05 -7.34
CA THR A 25 -14.43 -17.06 -8.40
C THR A 25 -14.59 -16.41 -9.77
N ILE A 26 -15.54 -15.48 -9.91
CA ILE A 26 -15.77 -14.75 -11.17
C ILE A 26 -14.51 -13.99 -11.60
N TYR A 27 -13.83 -13.32 -10.64
CA TYR A 27 -12.59 -12.61 -10.92
C TYR A 27 -11.50 -13.55 -11.46
N MET A 28 -11.27 -14.68 -10.77
CA MET A 28 -10.26 -15.65 -11.19
C MET A 28 -10.58 -16.29 -12.54
N GLU A 29 -11.84 -16.64 -12.79
CA GLU A 29 -12.29 -17.18 -14.09
C GLU A 29 -12.14 -16.14 -15.22
N THR A 30 -12.46 -14.88 -14.94
CA THR A 30 -12.34 -13.78 -15.92
C THR A 30 -10.89 -13.52 -16.31
N LEU A 31 -9.98 -13.50 -15.35
CA LEU A 31 -8.56 -13.30 -15.62
C LEU A 31 -7.88 -14.55 -16.17
N GLY A 32 -8.28 -15.71 -15.71
CA GLY A 32 -7.64 -16.98 -16.02
C GLY A 32 -6.18 -17.02 -15.54
N LYS A 33 -5.50 -18.12 -15.84
CA LYS A 33 -4.10 -18.35 -15.42
C LYS A 33 -3.14 -17.25 -15.87
N ASN A 34 -3.28 -16.80 -17.11
CA ASN A 34 -2.37 -15.81 -17.69
C ASN A 34 -2.62 -14.42 -17.13
N GLY A 35 -3.90 -14.03 -16.96
CA GLY A 35 -4.26 -12.74 -16.37
C GLY A 35 -3.80 -12.61 -14.91
N LEU A 36 -4.01 -13.65 -14.09
CA LEU A 36 -3.53 -13.67 -12.70
C LEU A 36 -2.00 -13.53 -12.62
N ARG A 37 -1.27 -14.22 -13.50
CA ARG A 37 0.18 -14.10 -13.57
C ARG A 37 0.62 -12.68 -13.97
N GLU A 38 -0.06 -12.09 -14.96
CA GLU A 38 0.25 -10.73 -15.42
C GLU A 38 -0.01 -9.71 -14.31
N VAL A 39 -1.14 -9.78 -13.61
CA VAL A 39 -1.43 -8.92 -12.45
C VAL A 39 -0.31 -9.02 -11.41
N ALA A 40 0.12 -10.23 -11.06
CA ALA A 40 1.20 -10.43 -10.09
C ALA A 40 2.54 -9.82 -10.58
N LEU A 41 2.87 -9.98 -11.85
CA LEU A 41 4.07 -9.39 -12.45
C LEU A 41 4.00 -7.86 -12.48
N GLN A 42 2.85 -7.28 -12.79
CA GLN A 42 2.66 -5.82 -12.76
C GLN A 42 2.82 -5.27 -11.36
N ASN A 43 2.26 -5.93 -10.33
CA ASN A 43 2.50 -5.56 -8.93
C ASN A 43 4.00 -5.51 -8.60
N LEU A 44 4.72 -6.59 -8.88
CA LEU A 44 6.17 -6.66 -8.62
C LEU A 44 6.95 -5.57 -9.34
N ARG A 45 6.70 -5.36 -10.64
CA ARG A 45 7.42 -4.37 -11.47
C ARG A 45 7.15 -2.94 -10.98
N LYS A 46 5.89 -2.61 -10.72
CA LYS A 46 5.50 -1.27 -10.26
C LYS A 46 5.99 -0.98 -8.84
N ALA A 47 5.92 -1.96 -7.94
CA ALA A 47 6.49 -1.82 -6.60
C ALA A 47 8.01 -1.66 -6.64
N ALA A 48 8.73 -2.43 -7.47
CA ALA A 48 10.17 -2.28 -7.66
C ALA A 48 10.53 -0.88 -8.21
N PHE A 49 9.80 -0.40 -9.19
CA PHE A 49 9.96 0.95 -9.73
C PHE A 49 9.73 2.02 -8.64
N ALA A 50 8.65 1.90 -7.86
CA ALA A 50 8.35 2.84 -6.79
C ALA A 50 9.44 2.84 -5.70
N LYS A 51 9.94 1.66 -5.29
CA LYS A 51 11.08 1.53 -4.36
C LYS A 51 12.30 2.29 -4.87
N GLU A 52 12.67 2.08 -6.12
CA GLU A 52 13.82 2.75 -6.74
C GLU A 52 13.63 4.26 -6.78
N ARG A 53 12.43 4.74 -7.17
CA ARG A 53 12.12 6.16 -7.24
C ARG A 53 12.14 6.83 -5.87
N LEU A 54 11.50 6.22 -4.87
CA LEU A 54 11.45 6.76 -3.51
C LEU A 54 12.81 6.73 -2.81
N ALA A 55 13.64 5.72 -3.06
CA ALA A 55 15.00 5.68 -2.52
C ALA A 55 15.89 6.82 -3.02
N ARG A 56 15.61 7.39 -4.20
CA ARG A 56 16.33 8.55 -4.75
C ARG A 56 15.83 9.90 -4.23
N VAL A 57 14.71 9.92 -3.51
CA VAL A 57 14.16 11.15 -2.95
C VAL A 57 15.01 11.60 -1.76
N ARG A 58 15.43 12.85 -1.75
CA ARG A 58 16.20 13.42 -0.64
C ARG A 58 15.44 13.31 0.67
N GLY A 59 16.04 12.63 1.65
CA GLY A 59 15.43 12.42 2.97
C GLY A 59 14.51 11.20 3.06
N CYS A 60 14.50 10.36 2.03
CA CYS A 60 13.87 9.04 2.04
C CYS A 60 14.93 7.94 1.87
N SER A 61 14.69 6.79 2.48
CA SER A 61 15.49 5.57 2.29
C SER A 61 14.61 4.33 2.51
N LEU A 62 14.98 3.21 1.93
CA LEU A 62 14.32 1.94 2.23
C LEU A 62 14.77 1.45 3.62
N ARG A 63 13.82 1.08 4.47
CA ARG A 63 14.13 0.57 5.82
C ARG A 63 14.64 -0.85 5.81
N PHE A 64 14.16 -1.69 4.89
CA PHE A 64 14.50 -3.10 4.78
C PHE A 64 14.97 -3.42 3.37
N SER A 65 15.92 -4.38 3.27
CA SER A 65 16.50 -4.83 2.01
C SER A 65 15.92 -6.14 1.46
N GLY A 66 15.04 -6.80 2.22
CA GLY A 66 14.41 -8.06 1.85
C GLY A 66 13.53 -7.97 0.60
N PRO A 67 13.18 -9.12 0.01
CA PRO A 67 12.23 -9.18 -1.10
C PRO A 67 10.85 -8.70 -0.63
N THR A 68 10.15 -8.01 -1.50
CA THR A 68 8.82 -7.46 -1.24
C THR A 68 7.94 -7.73 -2.45
N PHE A 69 6.64 -7.85 -2.25
CA PHE A 69 5.68 -7.97 -3.34
C PHE A 69 5.18 -6.58 -3.76
N ASN A 70 4.16 -6.05 -3.12
CA ASN A 70 3.58 -4.74 -3.41
C ASN A 70 3.69 -3.76 -2.23
N GLU A 71 4.14 -4.22 -1.08
CA GLU A 71 4.32 -3.39 0.12
C GLU A 71 5.80 -3.30 0.50
N PHE A 72 6.23 -2.12 0.91
CA PHE A 72 7.58 -1.87 1.39
C PHE A 72 7.62 -0.67 2.33
N VAL A 73 8.66 -0.62 3.17
CA VAL A 73 8.80 0.41 4.20
C VAL A 73 9.83 1.44 3.78
N VAL A 74 9.40 2.71 3.80
CA VAL A 74 10.22 3.88 3.53
C VAL A 74 10.46 4.64 4.83
N GLN A 75 11.72 4.80 5.20
CA GLN A 75 12.14 5.69 6.28
C GLN A 75 12.23 7.12 5.76
N VAL A 76 11.71 8.09 6.51
CA VAL A 76 11.64 9.50 6.13
C VAL A 76 12.27 10.38 7.20
N LYS A 77 12.99 11.43 6.80
CA LYS A 77 13.56 12.42 7.76
C LYS A 77 12.52 13.36 8.33
N ARG A 78 11.44 13.60 7.61
CA ARG A 78 10.32 14.43 8.06
C ARG A 78 9.40 13.60 8.95
N LYS A 79 8.72 14.25 9.89
CA LYS A 79 7.70 13.59 10.70
C LYS A 79 6.62 12.97 9.78
N PRO A 80 6.36 11.65 9.86
CA PRO A 80 5.42 10.97 8.96
C PRO A 80 4.04 11.64 8.90
N ALA A 81 3.47 11.99 10.06
CA ALA A 81 2.16 12.63 10.14
C ALA A 81 2.08 13.97 9.36
N ASP A 82 3.14 14.79 9.42
CA ASP A 82 3.17 16.06 8.70
C ASP A 82 3.39 15.88 7.21
N LEU A 83 4.20 14.89 6.84
CA LEU A 83 4.40 14.50 5.45
C LEU A 83 3.09 13.99 4.83
N LEU A 84 2.38 13.09 5.50
CA LEU A 84 1.10 12.55 5.04
C LEU A 84 0.03 13.63 4.91
N LYS A 85 -0.06 14.56 5.88
CA LYS A 85 -0.95 15.74 5.75
C LYS A 85 -0.62 16.59 4.52
N GLY A 86 0.67 16.78 4.24
CA GLY A 86 1.12 17.50 3.05
C GLY A 86 0.78 16.81 1.73
N LEU A 87 0.89 15.48 1.70
CA LEU A 87 0.51 14.64 0.56
C LEU A 87 -1.01 14.66 0.34
N LEU A 88 -1.79 14.55 1.42
CA LEU A 88 -3.25 14.57 1.34
C LEU A 88 -3.79 15.88 0.76
N ARG A 89 -3.17 17.03 1.07
CA ARG A 89 -3.51 18.32 0.44
C ARG A 89 -3.30 18.32 -1.08
N LYS A 90 -2.44 17.43 -1.59
CA LYS A 90 -2.20 17.20 -3.01
C LYS A 90 -3.02 16.03 -3.57
N GLN A 91 -4.01 15.56 -2.82
CA GLN A 91 -4.86 14.41 -3.16
C GLN A 91 -4.07 13.10 -3.33
N ILE A 92 -2.96 12.95 -2.59
CA ILE A 92 -2.12 11.74 -2.59
C ILE A 92 -2.22 11.07 -1.23
N ILE A 93 -2.64 9.80 -1.20
CA ILE A 93 -2.54 8.93 -0.03
C ILE A 93 -1.16 8.26 -0.09
N GLY A 94 -0.20 8.77 0.69
CA GLY A 94 1.21 8.41 0.57
C GLY A 94 1.64 7.18 1.36
N GLY A 95 0.73 6.51 2.05
CA GLY A 95 1.03 5.32 2.86
C GLY A 95 0.49 5.40 4.27
N LEU A 96 0.94 4.49 5.13
CA LEU A 96 0.55 4.37 6.54
C LEU A 96 1.74 4.75 7.44
N ASP A 97 1.49 5.61 8.43
CA ASP A 97 2.46 5.92 9.50
C ASP A 97 2.61 4.71 10.43
N LEU A 98 3.76 4.03 10.35
CA LEU A 98 4.04 2.84 11.14
C LEU A 98 4.34 3.15 12.62
N GLY A 99 4.72 4.38 12.95
CA GLY A 99 4.96 4.80 14.32
C GLY A 99 3.73 4.71 15.22
N GLN A 100 2.53 4.64 14.65
CA GLN A 100 1.28 4.42 15.38
C GLN A 100 1.16 2.99 15.95
N PHE A 101 1.86 2.03 15.37
CA PHE A 101 1.79 0.60 15.73
C PHE A 101 3.11 0.08 16.29
N TYR A 102 4.24 0.62 15.79
CA TYR A 102 5.59 0.15 16.09
C TYR A 102 6.47 1.34 16.48
N PRO A 103 6.76 1.56 17.79
CA PRO A 103 7.58 2.69 18.26
C PRO A 103 8.97 2.76 17.60
N GLU A 104 9.54 1.61 17.24
CA GLU A 104 10.84 1.50 16.55
C GLU A 104 10.79 1.91 15.07
N LEU A 105 9.60 2.08 14.51
CA LEU A 105 9.34 2.54 13.12
C LEU A 105 8.68 3.93 13.09
N LYS A 106 8.87 4.75 14.11
CA LYS A 106 8.25 6.08 14.28
C LYS A 106 8.52 7.07 13.14
N ASP A 107 9.54 6.82 12.35
CA ASP A 107 9.97 7.61 11.20
C ASP A 107 9.74 6.89 9.86
N CYS A 108 8.87 5.88 9.85
CA CYS A 108 8.64 5.00 8.71
C CYS A 108 7.21 5.06 8.21
N LEU A 109 7.09 4.94 6.89
CA LEU A 109 5.81 4.78 6.18
C LEU A 109 5.77 3.41 5.52
N LEU A 110 4.63 2.69 5.66
CA LEU A 110 4.31 1.55 4.81
C LEU A 110 3.68 2.08 3.52
N VAL A 111 4.32 1.81 2.40
CA VAL A 111 3.86 2.19 1.06
C VAL A 111 3.39 0.93 0.34
N CYS A 112 2.21 0.99 -0.27
CA CYS A 112 1.65 -0.08 -1.11
C CYS A 112 1.51 0.42 -2.54
N VAL A 113 2.02 -0.35 -3.50
CA VAL A 113 1.90 -0.07 -4.95
C VAL A 113 1.45 -1.33 -5.66
N THR A 114 0.35 -1.22 -6.40
CA THR A 114 -0.28 -2.32 -7.11
C THR A 114 -0.29 -2.08 -8.63
N GLU A 115 -0.86 -3.02 -9.38
CA GLU A 115 -1.07 -2.91 -10.82
C GLU A 115 -1.94 -1.71 -11.20
N GLN A 116 -2.76 -1.20 -10.27
CA GLN A 116 -3.66 -0.07 -10.51
C GLN A 116 -2.91 1.27 -10.65
N HIS A 117 -1.74 1.39 -10.03
CA HIS A 117 -1.00 2.66 -10.06
C HIS A 117 -0.27 2.86 -11.39
N SER A 118 -0.37 4.06 -11.94
CA SER A 118 0.39 4.46 -13.12
C SER A 118 1.82 4.90 -12.76
N ARG A 119 2.67 5.00 -13.75
CA ARG A 119 4.02 5.52 -13.57
C ARG A 119 3.99 6.98 -13.12
N GLU A 120 3.10 7.76 -13.69
CA GLU A 120 2.90 9.19 -13.41
C GLU A 120 2.49 9.42 -11.96
N GLU A 121 1.64 8.57 -11.39
CA GLU A 121 1.24 8.63 -9.98
C GLU A 121 2.42 8.33 -9.04
N VAL A 122 3.25 7.34 -9.36
CA VAL A 122 4.47 7.05 -8.59
C VAL A 122 5.45 8.22 -8.65
N GLU A 123 5.64 8.84 -9.82
CA GLU A 123 6.49 10.02 -9.97
C GLU A 123 5.92 11.23 -9.22
N ALA A 124 4.59 11.42 -9.23
CA ALA A 124 3.92 12.48 -8.48
C ALA A 124 4.14 12.30 -6.97
N LEU A 125 4.00 11.06 -6.45
CA LEU A 125 4.31 10.74 -5.06
C LEU A 125 5.77 11.08 -4.73
N ALA A 126 6.72 10.60 -5.53
CA ALA A 126 8.15 10.84 -5.31
C ALA A 126 8.48 12.35 -5.30
N LYS A 127 7.96 13.11 -6.25
CA LYS A 127 8.09 14.57 -6.32
C LYS A 127 7.49 15.26 -5.08
N ALA A 128 6.30 14.82 -4.67
CA ALA A 128 5.62 15.39 -3.52
C ALA A 128 6.34 15.11 -2.19
N MET A 129 6.93 13.92 -2.03
CA MET A 129 7.73 13.54 -0.86
C MET A 129 9.06 14.31 -0.80
N GLY A 130 9.67 14.62 -1.93
CA GLY A 130 10.93 15.37 -2.03
C GLY A 130 10.81 16.85 -1.65
N GLY A 131 9.61 17.37 -1.42
CA GLY A 131 9.38 18.78 -1.19
C GLY A 131 9.61 19.57 -2.48
N GLY A 132 8.64 19.56 -3.40
CA GLY A 132 8.71 20.37 -4.60
C GLY A 132 8.88 21.85 -4.24
N ARG A 133 9.97 22.48 -4.70
CA ARG A 133 10.05 23.91 -4.91
C ARG A 133 9.12 24.27 -6.05
#